data_3672fd63b82f9f83d3b7bb2ab5ce7b42
#
_entry.id   3672fd63b82f9f83d3b7bb2ab5ce7b42
#
_cell.length_a   1.000
_cell.length_b   1.000
_cell.length_c   1.000
_cell.angle_alpha   90.00
_cell.angle_beta   90.00
_cell.angle_gamma   90.00
#
_symmetry.space_group_name_H-M   'P 1'
#
loop_
_entity.id
_entity.type
_entity.pdbx_description
1 polymer ?
#
loop_
_entity_poly.entity_id
_entity_poly.type
_entity_poly.pdbx_seq_one_letter_code
_entity_poly.pdbx_strand_id
1 'polypeptide(L)'
;MTTHTNPLQGLATSNFQAADMAAAQEWYTDFFAAEPYFVRDGYLEWRFGRDMDEFGIIDARFIPGRLEHTPGGQYVYWSVDDVQATFDDLLARGATPHEPPTVRGEGWVSGAVVDPFGNVLGLIQNPHWRGEE
;
A
#
# COMPACT_ATOMS: atom_id res chain seq x y z
N MET A 1 38.76 -9.33 14.15
CA MET A 1 37.40 -9.66 13.72
C MET A 1 36.59 -8.41 13.54
N THR A 2 35.86 -8.33 12.46
CA THR A 2 35.06 -7.17 12.15
C THR A 2 33.62 -7.43 12.59
N THR A 3 33.05 -6.48 13.28
CA THR A 3 31.64 -6.56 13.71
C THR A 3 30.82 -5.75 12.74
N HIS A 4 29.86 -6.41 12.13
CA HIS A 4 28.93 -5.73 11.24
C HIS A 4 27.75 -5.23 12.06
N THR A 5 27.43 -3.96 11.90
CA THR A 5 26.29 -3.35 12.55
C THR A 5 25.27 -3.04 11.47
N ASN A 6 24.02 -3.41 11.71
CA ASN A 6 22.97 -3.14 10.77
C ASN A 6 22.72 -1.62 10.70
N PRO A 7 22.99 -0.98 9.54
CA PRO A 7 22.78 0.46 9.43
C PRO A 7 21.32 0.85 9.20
N LEU A 8 20.47 -0.12 8.93
CA LEU A 8 19.06 0.17 8.62
C LEU A 8 18.31 0.44 9.92
N GLN A 9 17.60 1.57 9.95
CA GLN A 9 16.93 2.03 11.16
C GLN A 9 15.47 1.62 11.21
N GLY A 10 14.91 1.21 10.06
CA GLY A 10 13.51 0.85 9.94
C GLY A 10 12.99 1.28 8.59
N LEU A 11 11.73 1.00 8.34
CA LEU A 11 11.10 1.39 7.09
C LEU A 11 10.75 2.87 7.15
N ALA A 12 11.24 3.65 6.19
CA ALA A 12 11.00 5.09 6.18
C ALA A 12 9.72 5.42 5.43
N THR A 13 9.47 4.74 4.31
CA THR A 13 8.31 5.05 3.48
C THR A 13 8.02 3.83 2.62
N SER A 14 6.79 3.75 2.13
CA SER A 14 6.40 2.77 1.13
C SER A 14 5.85 3.53 -0.06
N ASN A 15 6.28 3.18 -1.26
CA ASN A 15 5.88 3.90 -2.46
C ASN A 15 5.29 2.97 -3.49
N PHE A 16 4.18 3.42 -4.08
CA PHE A 16 3.60 2.85 -5.28
C PHE A 16 3.98 3.75 -6.46
N GLN A 17 3.64 3.34 -7.66
CA GLN A 17 3.87 4.14 -8.84
C GLN A 17 2.58 4.30 -9.63
N ALA A 18 2.51 5.35 -10.45
CA ALA A 18 1.38 5.56 -11.32
C ALA A 18 1.84 6.31 -12.56
N ALA A 19 1.33 5.90 -13.72
CA ALA A 19 1.60 6.62 -14.97
C ALA A 19 0.76 7.90 -15.03
N ASP A 20 -0.44 7.86 -14.49
CA ASP A 20 -1.36 9.01 -14.46
C ASP A 20 -1.49 9.49 -13.03
N MET A 21 -0.69 10.49 -12.67
CA MET A 21 -0.65 10.97 -11.29
C MET A 21 -1.94 11.67 -10.87
N ALA A 22 -2.59 12.37 -11.81
CA ALA A 22 -3.85 13.03 -11.46
C ALA A 22 -4.93 12.01 -11.14
N ALA A 23 -5.02 10.94 -11.93
CA ALA A 23 -5.98 9.88 -11.65
C ALA A 23 -5.66 9.17 -10.35
N ALA A 24 -4.37 8.94 -10.08
CA ALA A 24 -3.96 8.28 -8.84
C ALA A 24 -4.30 9.13 -7.63
N GLN A 25 -4.07 10.43 -7.71
CA GLN A 25 -4.42 11.32 -6.61
C GLN A 25 -5.90 11.28 -6.32
N GLU A 26 -6.73 11.33 -7.35
CA GLU A 26 -8.17 11.30 -7.17
C GLU A 26 -8.62 9.98 -6.57
N TRP A 27 -8.10 8.88 -7.08
CA TRP A 27 -8.51 7.55 -6.64
C TRP A 27 -8.14 7.30 -5.18
N TYR A 28 -6.91 7.64 -4.82
CA TYR A 28 -6.45 7.38 -3.44
C TYR A 28 -7.03 8.38 -2.45
N THR A 29 -7.23 9.64 -2.85
CA THR A 29 -7.89 10.61 -1.99
C THR A 29 -9.30 10.12 -1.65
N ASP A 30 -9.99 9.57 -2.64
CA ASP A 30 -11.34 9.06 -2.42
C ASP A 30 -11.32 7.82 -1.53
N PHE A 31 -10.42 6.88 -1.78
CA PHE A 31 -10.34 5.66 -1.00
C PHE A 31 -9.88 5.91 0.44
N PHE A 32 -8.86 6.77 0.59
CA PHE A 32 -8.35 7.10 1.92
C PHE A 32 -9.27 8.07 2.66
N ALA A 33 -10.18 8.72 1.97
CA ALA A 33 -11.03 9.78 2.52
C ALA A 33 -10.16 10.87 3.14
N ALA A 34 -9.06 11.21 2.48
CA ALA A 34 -8.10 12.18 2.99
C ALA A 34 -7.27 12.73 1.85
N GLU A 35 -7.06 14.04 1.87
CA GLU A 35 -6.17 14.69 0.92
C GLU A 35 -4.72 14.31 1.21
N PRO A 36 -3.85 14.34 0.20
CA PRO A 36 -2.43 14.08 0.46
C PRO A 36 -1.86 15.05 1.48
N TYR A 37 -0.99 14.52 2.33
CA TYR A 37 -0.26 15.31 3.30
C TYR A 37 0.73 16.24 2.60
N PHE A 38 1.30 15.79 1.49
CA PHE A 38 2.32 16.53 0.75
C PHE A 38 2.18 16.23 -0.73
N VAL A 39 2.25 17.28 -1.57
CA VAL A 39 2.12 17.15 -3.01
C VAL A 39 3.22 17.96 -3.68
N ARG A 40 3.89 17.32 -4.64
CA ARG A 40 4.83 18.04 -5.51
C ARG A 40 4.79 17.36 -6.87
N ASP A 41 5.40 17.97 -7.85
CA ASP A 41 5.42 17.41 -9.19
C ASP A 41 6.04 16.02 -9.16
N GLY A 42 5.27 15.03 -9.58
CA GLY A 42 5.75 13.65 -9.65
C GLY A 42 5.71 12.87 -8.36
N TYR A 43 5.13 13.43 -7.28
CA TYR A 43 5.11 12.72 -6.01
C TYR A 43 3.94 13.15 -5.14
N LEU A 44 3.28 12.16 -4.55
CA LEU A 44 2.19 12.36 -3.59
C LEU A 44 2.54 11.60 -2.34
N GLU A 45 2.14 12.14 -1.18
CA GLU A 45 2.43 11.47 0.09
C GLU A 45 1.26 11.62 1.04
N TRP A 46 0.92 10.52 1.70
CA TRP A 46 -0.05 10.50 2.78
C TRP A 46 0.64 10.02 4.05
N ARG A 47 0.10 10.36 5.20
CA ARG A 47 0.57 9.92 6.49
C ARG A 47 -0.58 9.31 7.26
N PHE A 48 -0.34 8.20 7.94
CA PHE A 48 -1.39 7.43 8.58
C PHE A 48 -1.06 7.10 10.01
N GLY A 49 -2.10 7.18 10.87
CA GLY A 49 -2.01 6.69 12.22
C GLY A 49 -1.18 7.54 13.14
N ARG A 50 -1.11 7.05 14.35
CA ARG A 50 -0.42 7.74 15.42
C ARG A 50 1.06 7.94 15.11
N ASP A 51 1.66 6.98 14.44
CA ASP A 51 3.09 7.00 14.16
C ASP A 51 3.43 7.68 12.83
N MET A 52 2.42 8.23 12.16
CA MET A 52 2.63 8.97 10.92
C MET A 52 3.32 8.11 9.85
N ASP A 53 2.81 6.90 9.66
CA ASP A 53 3.33 6.00 8.64
C ASP A 53 3.22 6.69 7.28
N GLU A 54 4.30 6.69 6.53
CA GLU A 54 4.38 7.42 5.29
C GLU A 54 4.13 6.50 4.10
N PHE A 55 3.21 6.91 3.23
CA PHE A 55 2.92 6.19 2.00
C PHE A 55 2.94 7.19 0.86
N GLY A 56 3.65 6.88 -0.22
CA GLY A 56 3.76 7.79 -1.34
C GLY A 56 3.44 7.13 -2.66
N ILE A 57 3.19 7.97 -3.67
CA ILE A 57 3.01 7.53 -5.05
C ILE A 57 3.96 8.35 -5.91
N ILE A 58 4.80 7.67 -6.67
CA ILE A 58 5.80 8.30 -7.52
C ILE A 58 5.36 8.17 -8.97
N ASP A 59 5.53 9.25 -9.73
CA ASP A 59 5.28 9.23 -11.16
C ASP A 59 6.18 8.15 -11.80
N ALA A 60 5.56 7.25 -12.53
CA ALA A 60 6.28 6.13 -13.14
C ALA A 60 7.40 6.58 -14.06
N ARG A 61 7.33 7.81 -14.60
CA ARG A 61 8.40 8.35 -15.44
C ARG A 61 9.76 8.33 -14.75
N PHE A 62 9.75 8.42 -13.42
CA PHE A 62 10.99 8.54 -12.65
C PHE A 62 11.49 7.20 -12.12
N ILE A 63 10.84 6.10 -12.50
CA ILE A 63 11.20 4.77 -12.00
C ILE A 63 11.78 3.96 -13.14
N PRO A 64 13.04 3.52 -13.02
CA PRO A 64 13.64 2.68 -14.07
C PRO A 64 12.83 1.39 -14.26
N GLY A 65 12.62 0.98 -15.49
CA GLY A 65 11.93 -0.26 -15.80
C GLY A 65 10.43 -0.24 -15.63
N ARG A 66 9.84 0.93 -15.44
CA ARG A 66 8.42 1.03 -15.14
C ARG A 66 7.51 0.40 -16.22
N LEU A 67 7.94 0.44 -17.46
CA LEU A 67 7.13 -0.11 -18.55
C LEU A 67 7.12 -1.62 -18.57
N GLU A 68 8.04 -2.24 -17.84
CA GLU A 68 8.13 -3.68 -17.71
C GLU A 68 7.55 -4.14 -16.38
N HIS A 69 6.91 -3.25 -15.67
CA HIS A 69 6.37 -3.53 -14.35
C HIS A 69 5.24 -4.55 -14.42
N THR A 70 5.38 -5.59 -13.62
CA THR A 70 4.33 -6.59 -13.43
C THR A 70 4.00 -6.59 -11.94
N PRO A 71 2.72 -6.52 -11.57
CA PRO A 71 2.35 -6.52 -10.16
C PRO A 71 2.91 -7.74 -9.45
N GLY A 72 3.62 -7.51 -8.34
CA GLY A 72 4.22 -8.62 -7.60
C GLY A 72 5.43 -8.14 -6.82
N GLY A 73 6.28 -9.09 -6.47
CA GLY A 73 7.48 -8.80 -5.70
C GLY A 73 7.12 -8.47 -4.27
N GLN A 74 7.40 -7.26 -3.85
CA GLN A 74 7.09 -6.84 -2.50
C GLN A 74 5.58 -6.54 -2.36
N TYR A 75 4.99 -7.03 -1.28
CA TYR A 75 3.61 -6.72 -0.94
C TYR A 75 3.60 -5.78 0.25
N VAL A 76 2.77 -4.75 0.18
CA VAL A 76 2.53 -3.85 1.29
C VAL A 76 1.15 -4.20 1.84
N TYR A 77 1.10 -4.60 3.10
CA TYR A 77 -0.16 -4.98 3.73
C TYR A 77 -0.62 -3.84 4.64
N TRP A 78 -1.85 -3.41 4.41
CA TRP A 78 -2.50 -2.42 5.25
C TRP A 78 -3.33 -3.15 6.29
N SER A 79 -3.24 -2.71 7.53
CA SER A 79 -4.06 -3.26 8.60
C SER A 79 -5.48 -2.75 8.46
N VAL A 80 -6.43 -3.65 8.42
CA VAL A 80 -7.85 -3.29 8.31
C VAL A 80 -8.65 -4.15 9.29
N ASP A 81 -9.83 -3.67 9.64
CA ASP A 81 -10.70 -4.42 10.56
C ASP A 81 -11.37 -5.60 9.88
N ASP A 82 -11.66 -5.47 8.60
CA ASP A 82 -12.41 -6.48 7.86
C ASP A 82 -11.86 -6.58 6.44
N VAL A 83 -11.05 -7.62 6.21
CA VAL A 83 -10.38 -7.80 4.91
C VAL A 83 -11.41 -8.01 3.81
N GLN A 84 -12.44 -8.84 4.05
CA GLN A 84 -13.41 -9.13 3.00
C GLN A 84 -14.16 -7.87 2.57
N ALA A 85 -14.61 -7.08 3.54
CA ALA A 85 -15.35 -5.87 3.23
C ALA A 85 -14.49 -4.86 2.48
N THR A 86 -13.23 -4.70 2.91
CA THR A 86 -12.34 -3.76 2.25
C THR A 86 -11.95 -4.25 0.85
N PHE A 87 -11.73 -5.55 0.71
CA PHE A 87 -11.44 -6.16 -0.58
C PHE A 87 -12.58 -5.87 -1.56
N ASP A 88 -13.82 -6.12 -1.12
CA ASP A 88 -14.99 -5.89 -1.98
C ASP A 88 -15.14 -4.42 -2.34
N ASP A 89 -14.89 -3.52 -1.39
CA ASP A 89 -14.96 -2.09 -1.64
C ASP A 89 -13.93 -1.66 -2.69
N LEU A 90 -12.72 -2.19 -2.59
CA LEU A 90 -11.68 -1.87 -3.55
C LEU A 90 -12.04 -2.35 -4.96
N LEU A 91 -12.63 -3.55 -5.06
CA LEU A 91 -13.08 -4.02 -6.36
C LEU A 91 -14.17 -3.10 -6.93
N ALA A 92 -15.06 -2.62 -6.08
CA ALA A 92 -16.11 -1.70 -6.52
C ALA A 92 -15.53 -0.37 -7.00
N ARG A 93 -14.32 -0.02 -6.54
CA ARG A 93 -13.64 1.21 -6.96
C ARG A 93 -12.74 1.01 -8.18
N GLY A 94 -12.69 -0.19 -8.74
CA GLY A 94 -11.96 -0.44 -9.98
C GLY A 94 -10.67 -1.23 -9.83
N ALA A 95 -10.33 -1.65 -8.63
CA ALA A 95 -9.19 -2.54 -8.44
C ALA A 95 -9.57 -3.94 -8.94
N THR A 96 -8.58 -4.78 -9.20
CA THR A 96 -8.81 -6.15 -9.65
C THR A 96 -8.32 -7.13 -8.59
N PRO A 97 -8.94 -8.32 -8.50
CA PRO A 97 -8.50 -9.31 -7.52
C PRO A 97 -7.09 -9.78 -7.81
N HIS A 98 -6.30 -9.98 -6.77
CA HIS A 98 -4.97 -10.54 -6.91
C HIS A 98 -4.83 -11.77 -6.00
N GLU A 99 -5.21 -11.63 -4.75
CA GLU A 99 -5.17 -12.71 -3.79
C GLU A 99 -6.47 -12.65 -3.01
N PRO A 100 -7.36 -13.64 -3.13
CA PRO A 100 -8.64 -13.55 -2.45
C PRO A 100 -8.45 -13.59 -0.93
N PRO A 101 -9.38 -12.97 -0.18
CA PRO A 101 -9.30 -13.04 1.29
C PRO A 101 -9.19 -14.47 1.74
N THR A 102 -8.19 -14.77 2.55
CA THR A 102 -7.86 -16.12 2.98
C THR A 102 -7.56 -16.11 4.46
N VAL A 103 -8.18 -17.03 5.18
CA VAL A 103 -7.89 -17.21 6.61
C VAL A 103 -6.54 -17.89 6.72
N ARG A 104 -5.63 -17.26 7.44
CA ARG A 104 -4.27 -17.79 7.62
C ARG A 104 -4.07 -18.39 9.01
N GLY A 105 -4.95 -18.06 9.94
CA GLY A 105 -4.90 -18.54 11.31
C GLY A 105 -6.04 -17.91 12.05
N GLU A 106 -6.13 -18.18 13.34
CA GLU A 106 -7.20 -17.61 14.14
C GLU A 106 -7.05 -16.11 14.23
N GLY A 107 -8.02 -15.38 13.67
CA GLY A 107 -7.97 -13.93 13.64
C GLY A 107 -7.08 -13.34 12.56
N TRP A 108 -6.38 -14.18 11.80
CA TRP A 108 -5.49 -13.72 10.74
C TRP A 108 -6.14 -13.96 9.39
N VAL A 109 -6.35 -12.89 8.64
CA VAL A 109 -6.91 -12.95 7.29
C VAL A 109 -6.08 -12.03 6.43
N SER A 110 -5.74 -12.46 5.22
CA SER A 110 -5.03 -11.60 4.30
C SER A 110 -5.62 -11.73 2.91
N GLY A 111 -5.43 -10.69 2.12
CA GLY A 111 -5.85 -10.66 0.74
C GLY A 111 -5.15 -9.51 0.04
N ALA A 112 -5.34 -9.41 -1.27
CA ALA A 112 -4.70 -8.35 -2.03
C ALA A 112 -5.45 -8.08 -3.32
N VAL A 113 -5.38 -6.84 -3.77
CA VAL A 113 -5.91 -6.44 -5.07
C VAL A 113 -4.77 -5.79 -5.84
N VAL A 114 -4.97 -5.62 -7.15
CA VAL A 114 -4.11 -4.75 -7.93
C VAL A 114 -4.87 -3.46 -8.14
N ASP A 115 -4.27 -2.34 -7.76
CA ASP A 115 -4.94 -1.05 -7.94
C ASP A 115 -5.00 -0.70 -9.43
N PRO A 116 -5.74 0.35 -9.82
CA PRO A 116 -5.85 0.69 -11.24
C PRO A 116 -4.54 1.13 -11.88
N PHE A 117 -3.48 1.26 -11.11
CA PHE A 117 -2.19 1.78 -11.58
C PHE A 117 -1.10 0.72 -11.61
N GLY A 118 -1.45 -0.55 -11.32
CA GLY A 118 -0.53 -1.67 -11.45
C GLY A 118 0.21 -2.05 -10.17
N ASN A 119 -0.26 -1.60 -9.03
CA ASN A 119 0.40 -1.90 -7.75
C ASN A 119 -0.40 -2.93 -6.96
N VAL A 120 0.31 -3.81 -6.24
CA VAL A 120 -0.34 -4.76 -5.35
C VAL A 120 -0.63 -4.05 -4.03
N LEU A 121 -1.90 -4.00 -3.66
CA LEU A 121 -2.36 -3.41 -2.41
C LEU A 121 -2.85 -4.54 -1.53
N GLY A 122 -2.09 -4.82 -0.47
CA GLY A 122 -2.42 -5.91 0.43
C GLY A 122 -3.23 -5.46 1.62
N LEU A 123 -4.02 -6.37 2.16
CA LEU A 123 -4.89 -6.13 3.31
C LEU A 123 -4.67 -7.24 4.31
N ILE A 124 -4.66 -6.90 5.58
CA ILE A 124 -4.46 -7.91 6.60
C ILE A 124 -5.24 -7.57 7.88
N GLN A 125 -5.87 -8.58 8.44
CA GLN A 125 -6.37 -8.53 9.80
C GLN A 125 -5.31 -9.21 10.66
N ASN A 126 -4.72 -8.43 11.55
CA ASN A 126 -3.66 -8.91 12.42
C ASN A 126 -4.13 -8.68 13.85
N PRO A 127 -4.42 -9.76 14.59
CA PRO A 127 -4.96 -9.60 15.96
C PRO A 127 -3.96 -8.95 16.91
N HIS A 128 -2.71 -8.82 16.50
CA HIS A 128 -1.67 -8.21 17.34
C HIS A 128 -1.13 -6.92 16.74
N TRP A 129 -1.91 -6.31 15.86
CA TRP A 129 -1.48 -5.08 15.19
C TRP A 129 -1.11 -4.02 16.22
N ARG A 130 0.14 -3.59 16.17
CA ARG A 130 0.72 -2.59 17.07
C ARG A 130 0.54 -2.92 18.54
N GLY A 131 0.50 -4.21 18.88
CA GLY A 131 0.35 -4.63 20.25
C GLY A 131 -1.04 -4.44 20.82
N GLU A 132 -2.02 -4.13 19.99
CA GLU A 132 -3.41 -4.01 20.40
C GLU A 132 -4.12 -5.33 20.25
N GLU A 133 -5.12 -5.56 21.10
CA GLU A 133 -5.89 -6.78 21.11
C GLU A 133 -7.35 -6.54 21.09
#